data_4662b2e82bfd572d9f6300f41b352aed
#
_entry.id   4662b2e82bfd572d9f6300f41b352aed
#
_cell.length_a   1.000
_cell.length_b   1.000
_cell.length_c   1.000
_cell.angle_alpha   90.00
_cell.angle_beta   90.00
_cell.angle_gamma   90.00
#
_symmetry.space_group_name_H-M   'P 1'
#
loop_
_entity.id
_entity.type
_entity.pdbx_description
1 polymer ?
#
loop_
_entity_poly.entity_id
_entity_poly.type
_entity_poly.pdbx_seq_one_letter_code
_entity_poly.pdbx_strand_id
1 'polypeptide(L)'
;NDVMKKNDKAYVIINSTQMKETLVAFGHNEKTSNKILIIGGGNVGFNLAKNIEQSFDEARLKIIEKDKSRAEFIANQLNNTIVINGNGLDEDILTEVNLEDVETVIALTNDDEDNLMVSVLVEKFAKDLKEIDDKRTMALINKPNYSLLQSSLKIDDLIDPRMNTVSSILKHVHKGTIENAYTI
;
A
#
# COMPACT_ATOMS: atom_id res chain seq x y z
N ASN A 1 -25.24 -28.08 12.67
CA ASN A 1 -24.23 -27.15 13.21
C ASN A 1 -22.89 -27.54 12.59
N ASP A 2 -22.54 -26.83 11.51
CA ASP A 2 -21.22 -26.99 10.90
C ASP A 2 -20.24 -26.15 11.70
N VAL A 3 -19.11 -26.75 12.03
CA VAL A 3 -18.02 -26.09 12.78
C VAL A 3 -16.88 -25.82 11.81
N MET A 4 -16.43 -24.58 11.74
CA MET A 4 -15.26 -24.20 10.93
C MET A 4 -14.01 -24.95 11.40
N LYS A 5 -13.27 -25.51 10.44
CA LYS A 5 -12.02 -26.23 10.68
C LYS A 5 -10.82 -25.39 10.23
N LYS A 6 -9.65 -25.72 10.72
CA LYS A 6 -8.39 -25.09 10.26
C LYS A 6 -8.26 -25.28 8.75
N ASN A 7 -8.00 -24.19 8.02
CA ASN A 7 -7.88 -24.05 6.57
C ASN A 7 -9.22 -23.96 5.80
N ASP A 8 -10.36 -23.86 6.46
CA ASP A 8 -11.61 -23.54 5.78
C ASP A 8 -11.57 -22.08 5.32
N LYS A 9 -12.15 -21.82 4.13
CA LYS A 9 -12.38 -20.47 3.64
C LYS A 9 -13.81 -20.06 3.97
N ALA A 10 -13.95 -18.94 4.69
CA ALA A 10 -15.25 -18.37 5.02
C ALA A 10 -15.47 -17.08 4.21
N TYR A 11 -16.64 -16.96 3.60
CA TYR A 11 -17.08 -15.72 2.94
C TYR A 11 -18.11 -15.06 3.83
N VAL A 12 -17.84 -13.84 4.24
CA VAL A 12 -18.70 -13.07 5.16
C VAL A 12 -19.17 -11.82 4.46
N ILE A 13 -20.49 -11.60 4.46
CA ILE A 13 -21.12 -10.37 3.93
C ILE A 13 -21.46 -9.49 5.14
N ILE A 14 -20.86 -8.31 5.18
CA ILE A 14 -21.03 -7.37 6.29
C ILE A 14 -21.23 -5.96 5.78
N ASN A 15 -21.76 -5.09 6.62
CA ASN A 15 -21.77 -3.66 6.34
C ASN A 15 -20.36 -3.09 6.56
N SER A 16 -19.92 -2.16 5.69
CA SER A 16 -18.62 -1.51 5.78
C SER A 16 -18.35 -0.87 7.14
N THR A 17 -19.37 -0.36 7.80
CA THR A 17 -19.27 0.21 9.16
C THR A 17 -18.92 -0.81 10.25
N GLN A 18 -19.17 -2.10 10.01
CA GLN A 18 -18.92 -3.20 10.95
C GLN A 18 -17.64 -3.97 10.61
N MET A 19 -16.90 -3.55 9.58
CA MET A 19 -15.72 -4.27 9.09
C MET A 19 -14.68 -4.47 10.20
N LYS A 20 -14.34 -3.41 10.94
CA LYS A 20 -13.33 -3.46 12.00
C LYS A 20 -13.69 -4.44 13.11
N GLU A 21 -14.95 -4.41 13.58
CA GLU A 21 -15.44 -5.30 14.63
C GLU A 21 -15.47 -6.76 14.15
N THR A 22 -15.85 -6.96 12.90
CA THR A 22 -15.89 -8.30 12.31
C THR A 22 -14.48 -8.88 12.14
N LEU A 23 -13.52 -8.10 11.64
CA LEU A 23 -12.13 -8.53 11.52
C LEU A 23 -11.57 -8.93 12.88
N VAL A 24 -11.81 -8.14 13.93
CA VAL A 24 -11.40 -8.47 15.30
C VAL A 24 -12.05 -9.78 15.78
N ALA A 25 -13.33 -10.01 15.50
CA ALA A 25 -14.03 -11.25 15.87
C ALA A 25 -13.46 -12.50 15.18
N PHE A 26 -12.87 -12.33 13.98
CA PHE A 26 -12.17 -13.37 13.24
C PHE A 26 -10.67 -13.48 13.57
N GLY A 27 -10.20 -12.75 14.60
CA GLY A 27 -8.81 -12.79 15.04
C GLY A 27 -7.86 -11.86 14.27
N HIS A 28 -8.38 -11.06 13.33
CA HIS A 28 -7.62 -10.04 12.62
C HIS A 28 -7.62 -8.73 13.42
N ASN A 29 -6.66 -8.59 14.32
CA ASN A 29 -6.45 -7.37 15.11
C ASN A 29 -5.28 -6.57 14.55
N GLU A 30 -5.31 -6.31 13.25
CA GLU A 30 -4.27 -5.53 12.58
C GLU A 30 -4.34 -4.08 13.05
N LYS A 31 -3.21 -3.57 13.52
CA LYS A 31 -3.08 -2.15 13.83
C LYS A 31 -3.10 -1.35 12.54
N THR A 32 -3.75 -0.20 12.55
CA THR A 32 -3.64 0.76 11.45
C THR A 32 -2.19 1.23 11.37
N SER A 33 -1.57 1.09 10.20
CA SER A 33 -0.22 1.61 9.98
C SER A 33 -0.24 3.14 10.00
N ASN A 34 0.54 3.71 10.89
CA ASN A 34 0.66 5.16 11.03
C ASN A 34 1.94 5.72 10.39
N LYS A 35 2.93 4.87 10.12
CA LYS A 35 4.22 5.26 9.55
C LYS A 35 4.36 4.69 8.14
N ILE A 36 4.11 5.53 7.15
CA ILE A 36 3.96 5.12 5.76
C ILE A 36 5.04 5.77 4.90
N LEU A 37 5.74 4.97 4.10
CA LEU A 37 6.65 5.41 3.07
C LEU A 37 6.03 5.19 1.69
N ILE A 38 5.91 6.26 0.92
CA ILE A 38 5.49 6.22 -0.48
C ILE A 38 6.72 6.40 -1.37
N ILE A 39 6.92 5.51 -2.33
CA ILE A 39 7.98 5.61 -3.33
C ILE A 39 7.35 5.95 -4.66
N GLY A 40 7.66 7.15 -5.15
CA GLY A 40 7.03 7.77 -6.32
C GLY A 40 6.03 8.85 -5.96
N GLY A 41 6.43 10.11 -6.15
CA GLY A 41 5.62 11.32 -5.94
C GLY A 41 4.82 11.75 -7.19
N GLY A 42 4.54 10.82 -8.10
CA GLY A 42 3.67 11.06 -9.25
C GLY A 42 2.25 11.46 -8.84
N ASN A 43 1.32 11.46 -9.79
CA ASN A 43 -0.06 11.88 -9.49
C ASN A 43 -0.74 10.95 -8.46
N VAL A 44 -0.48 9.64 -8.54
CA VAL A 44 -1.07 8.67 -7.60
C VAL A 44 -0.49 8.86 -6.20
N GLY A 45 0.84 8.88 -6.05
CA GLY A 45 1.49 9.02 -4.76
C GLY A 45 1.20 10.35 -4.07
N PHE A 46 1.25 11.45 -4.82
CA PHE A 46 0.90 12.77 -4.31
C PHE A 46 -0.55 12.86 -3.81
N ASN A 47 -1.52 12.38 -4.62
CA ASN A 47 -2.93 12.40 -4.20
C ASN A 47 -3.21 11.46 -3.03
N LEU A 48 -2.54 10.30 -2.98
CA LEU A 48 -2.63 9.39 -1.84
C LEU A 48 -2.15 10.09 -0.57
N ALA A 49 -0.96 10.68 -0.59
CA ALA A 49 -0.41 11.42 0.56
C ALA A 49 -1.33 12.54 1.03
N LYS A 50 -1.84 13.33 0.09
CA LYS A 50 -2.78 14.41 0.39
C LYS A 50 -4.06 13.91 1.06
N ASN A 51 -4.63 12.80 0.57
CA ASN A 51 -5.82 12.22 1.18
C ASN A 51 -5.54 11.64 2.57
N ILE A 52 -4.37 11.02 2.77
CA ILE A 52 -3.99 10.50 4.10
C ILE A 52 -3.80 11.65 5.09
N GLU A 53 -3.11 12.74 4.72
CA GLU A 53 -2.97 13.92 5.58
C GLU A 53 -4.32 14.52 6.01
N GLN A 54 -5.31 14.47 5.11
CA GLN A 54 -6.65 15.02 5.40
C GLN A 54 -7.54 14.10 6.23
N SER A 55 -7.27 12.79 6.19
CA SER A 55 -8.18 11.80 6.79
C SER A 55 -7.64 11.17 8.06
N PHE A 56 -6.32 11.25 8.30
CA PHE A 56 -5.64 10.55 9.39
C PHE A 56 -4.60 11.47 10.07
N ASP A 57 -5.00 12.16 11.12
CA ASP A 57 -4.16 13.14 11.82
C ASP A 57 -2.89 12.53 12.44
N GLU A 58 -2.90 11.24 12.76
CA GLU A 58 -1.76 10.53 13.38
C GLU A 58 -0.79 9.94 12.35
N ALA A 59 -1.12 9.98 11.05
CA ALA A 59 -0.27 9.39 10.03
C ALA A 59 1.01 10.21 9.82
N ARG A 60 2.15 9.51 9.81
CA ARG A 60 3.47 10.05 9.49
C ARG A 60 3.87 9.55 8.12
N LEU A 61 3.89 10.47 7.17
CA LEU A 61 4.17 10.16 5.78
C LEU A 61 5.56 10.59 5.37
N LYS A 62 6.22 9.75 4.60
CA LYS A 62 7.43 10.09 3.85
C LYS A 62 7.21 9.76 2.38
N ILE A 63 7.74 10.58 1.48
CA ILE A 63 7.72 10.34 0.03
C ILE A 63 9.14 10.40 -0.48
N ILE A 64 9.56 9.40 -1.24
CA ILE A 64 10.77 9.46 -2.07
C ILE A 64 10.35 9.77 -3.50
N GLU A 65 10.91 10.83 -4.06
CA GLU A 65 10.68 11.25 -5.45
C GLU A 65 12.02 11.53 -6.15
N LYS A 66 12.20 10.89 -7.30
CA LYS A 66 13.45 10.94 -8.06
C LYS A 66 13.65 12.29 -8.78
N ASP A 67 12.57 12.84 -9.33
CA ASP A 67 12.62 14.14 -9.99
C ASP A 67 12.64 15.27 -8.96
N LYS A 68 13.71 16.08 -8.99
CA LYS A 68 13.92 17.15 -8.04
C LYS A 68 12.82 18.21 -8.08
N SER A 69 12.42 18.62 -9.28
CA SER A 69 11.39 19.65 -9.45
C SER A 69 10.04 19.15 -8.93
N ARG A 70 9.76 17.87 -9.14
CA ARG A 70 8.55 17.24 -8.63
C ARG A 70 8.59 17.10 -7.10
N ALA A 71 9.71 16.69 -6.53
CA ALA A 71 9.91 16.63 -5.08
C ALA A 71 9.71 17.99 -4.41
N GLU A 72 10.29 19.05 -4.96
CA GLU A 72 10.10 20.43 -4.50
C GLU A 72 8.63 20.87 -4.59
N PHE A 73 7.95 20.55 -5.71
CA PHE A 73 6.52 20.84 -5.85
C PHE A 73 5.69 20.15 -4.76
N ILE A 74 5.90 18.86 -4.55
CA ILE A 74 5.16 18.07 -3.55
C ILE A 74 5.41 18.62 -2.14
N ALA A 75 6.66 18.88 -1.79
CA ALA A 75 7.04 19.44 -0.49
C ALA A 75 6.35 20.77 -0.19
N ASN A 76 6.09 21.58 -1.22
CA ASN A 76 5.36 22.85 -1.07
C ASN A 76 3.83 22.69 -0.98
N GLN A 77 3.29 21.54 -1.33
CA GLN A 77 1.85 21.30 -1.38
C GLN A 77 1.33 20.46 -0.21
N LEU A 78 2.21 19.69 0.45
CA LEU A 78 1.89 18.86 1.60
C LEU A 78 2.35 19.56 2.88
N ASN A 79 1.62 19.36 3.99
CA ASN A 79 1.89 20.08 5.24
C ASN A 79 2.71 19.25 6.23
N ASN A 80 2.44 17.96 6.32
CA ASN A 80 3.00 17.06 7.33
C ASN A 80 3.83 15.93 6.74
N THR A 81 3.95 15.84 5.41
CA THR A 81 4.70 14.78 4.72
C THR A 81 6.15 15.21 4.50
N ILE A 82 7.09 14.36 4.89
CA ILE A 82 8.51 14.57 4.60
C ILE A 82 8.78 14.08 3.18
N VAL A 83 9.32 14.95 2.34
CA VAL A 83 9.67 14.62 0.94
C VAL A 83 11.19 14.56 0.79
N ILE A 84 11.67 13.42 0.34
CA ILE A 84 13.09 13.15 0.09
C ILE A 84 13.30 13.06 -1.42
N ASN A 85 14.23 13.85 -1.94
CA ASN A 85 14.62 13.75 -3.34
C ASN A 85 15.67 12.67 -3.53
N GLY A 86 15.33 11.56 -4.17
CA GLY A 86 16.23 10.44 -4.38
C GLY A 86 15.59 9.29 -5.15
N ASN A 87 16.41 8.29 -5.43
CA ASN A 87 15.93 7.05 -6.04
C ASN A 87 15.56 6.04 -4.95
N GLY A 88 14.32 5.54 -4.97
CA GLY A 88 13.83 4.55 -4.01
C GLY A 88 14.51 3.17 -4.09
N LEU A 89 15.35 2.94 -5.07
CA LEU A 89 16.20 1.75 -5.18
C LEU A 89 17.61 1.96 -4.58
N ASP A 90 17.92 3.15 -4.10
CA ASP A 90 19.21 3.48 -3.52
C ASP A 90 19.24 3.16 -2.03
N GLU A 91 20.19 2.36 -1.60
CA GLU A 91 20.34 1.93 -0.21
C GLU A 91 20.61 3.11 0.74
N ASP A 92 21.36 4.12 0.29
CA ASP A 92 21.67 5.31 1.08
C ASP A 92 20.37 6.12 1.34
N ILE A 93 19.52 6.26 0.32
CA ILE A 93 18.22 6.92 0.43
C ILE A 93 17.28 6.14 1.35
N LEU A 94 17.24 4.80 1.24
CA LEU A 94 16.44 3.96 2.13
C LEU A 94 16.91 4.03 3.59
N THR A 95 18.20 4.22 3.80
CA THR A 95 18.77 4.46 5.14
C THR A 95 18.40 5.84 5.65
N GLU A 96 18.50 6.89 4.81
CA GLU A 96 18.14 8.27 5.17
C GLU A 96 16.66 8.37 5.63
N VAL A 97 15.75 7.65 4.98
CA VAL A 97 14.34 7.64 5.37
C VAL A 97 14.09 6.89 6.68
N ASN A 98 15.12 6.30 7.28
CA ASN A 98 14.97 5.45 8.45
C ASN A 98 13.90 4.36 8.23
N LEU A 99 14.19 3.47 7.27
CA LEU A 99 13.25 2.42 6.88
C LEU A 99 12.86 1.50 8.04
N GLU A 100 13.70 1.41 9.08
CA GLU A 100 13.40 0.64 10.30
C GLU A 100 12.11 1.09 10.98
N ASP A 101 11.87 2.39 11.02
CA ASP A 101 10.70 3.01 11.67
C ASP A 101 9.44 3.00 10.78
N VAL A 102 9.53 2.53 9.53
CA VAL A 102 8.40 2.47 8.59
C VAL A 102 7.60 1.18 8.80
N GLU A 103 6.29 1.27 8.85
CA GLU A 103 5.36 0.14 9.01
C GLU A 103 4.83 -0.35 7.65
N THR A 104 4.56 0.57 6.72
CA THR A 104 4.06 0.24 5.38
C THR A 104 4.84 0.97 4.32
N VAL A 105 5.26 0.25 3.28
CA VAL A 105 5.89 0.80 2.08
C VAL A 105 4.99 0.61 0.88
N ILE A 106 4.74 1.69 0.14
CA ILE A 106 3.86 1.69 -1.03
C ILE A 106 4.64 2.20 -2.24
N ALA A 107 4.95 1.31 -3.18
CA ALA A 107 5.65 1.65 -4.41
C ALA A 107 4.66 2.05 -5.50
N LEU A 108 4.70 3.32 -5.92
CA LEU A 108 3.77 3.96 -6.84
C LEU A 108 4.48 4.72 -7.97
N THR A 109 5.63 4.23 -8.39
CA THR A 109 6.32 4.82 -9.56
C THR A 109 5.57 4.46 -10.85
N ASN A 110 6.00 5.03 -11.97
CA ASN A 110 5.46 4.69 -13.29
C ASN A 110 6.11 3.43 -13.90
N ASP A 111 7.02 2.79 -13.21
CA ASP A 111 7.72 1.59 -13.64
C ASP A 111 7.38 0.41 -12.74
N ASP A 112 6.77 -0.63 -13.32
CA ASP A 112 6.33 -1.81 -12.58
C ASP A 112 7.51 -2.61 -12.02
N GLU A 113 8.62 -2.66 -12.75
CA GLU A 113 9.84 -3.34 -12.34
C GLU A 113 10.49 -2.65 -11.14
N ASP A 114 10.55 -1.32 -11.15
CA ASP A 114 11.02 -0.53 -10.01
C ASP A 114 10.11 -0.78 -8.78
N ASN A 115 8.78 -0.80 -8.99
CA ASN A 115 7.83 -1.04 -7.90
C ASN A 115 8.00 -2.42 -7.26
N LEU A 116 8.21 -3.45 -8.07
CA LEU A 116 8.50 -4.81 -7.57
C LEU A 116 9.86 -4.86 -6.87
N MET A 117 10.89 -4.25 -7.45
CA MET A 117 12.25 -4.28 -6.91
C MET A 117 12.34 -3.56 -5.56
N VAL A 118 11.67 -2.42 -5.41
CA VAL A 118 11.54 -1.73 -4.11
C VAL A 118 10.98 -2.67 -3.05
N SER A 119 9.89 -3.38 -3.36
CA SER A 119 9.28 -4.30 -2.40
C SER A 119 10.24 -5.41 -1.98
N VAL A 120 11.03 -5.95 -2.92
CA VAL A 120 12.06 -6.95 -2.62
C VAL A 120 13.19 -6.39 -1.76
N LEU A 121 13.62 -5.16 -2.03
CA LEU A 121 14.67 -4.49 -1.22
C LEU A 121 14.18 -4.25 0.20
N VAL A 122 12.97 -3.76 0.37
CA VAL A 122 12.35 -3.54 1.70
C VAL A 122 12.30 -4.85 2.48
N GLU A 123 11.87 -5.93 1.88
CA GLU A 123 11.84 -7.26 2.49
C GLU A 123 13.24 -7.73 2.91
N LYS A 124 14.27 -7.48 2.10
CA LYS A 124 15.67 -7.78 2.44
C LYS A 124 16.15 -6.97 3.64
N PHE A 125 15.95 -5.65 3.63
CA PHE A 125 16.31 -4.78 4.75
C PHE A 125 15.60 -5.19 6.04
N ALA A 126 14.31 -5.53 5.95
CA ALA A 126 13.52 -5.98 7.07
C ALA A 126 14.14 -7.21 7.75
N LYS A 127 14.60 -8.20 6.98
CA LYS A 127 15.22 -9.42 7.51
C LYS A 127 16.56 -9.18 8.21
N ASP A 128 17.37 -8.26 7.68
CA ASP A 128 18.68 -7.98 8.25
C ASP A 128 18.58 -7.32 9.65
N LEU A 129 17.46 -6.67 9.95
CA LEU A 129 17.21 -5.95 11.20
C LEU A 129 16.62 -6.79 12.34
N LYS A 130 16.34 -8.09 12.14
CA LYS A 130 15.85 -9.06 13.14
C LYS A 130 14.55 -8.72 13.89
N GLU A 131 13.90 -7.61 13.62
CA GLU A 131 12.72 -7.13 14.37
C GLU A 131 11.44 -7.01 13.56
N ILE A 132 11.43 -7.44 12.27
CA ILE A 132 10.39 -6.99 11.36
C ILE A 132 9.67 -8.16 10.69
N ASP A 133 8.80 -8.78 11.45
CA ASP A 133 7.77 -9.67 10.89
C ASP A 133 6.52 -8.91 10.42
N ASP A 134 6.51 -7.56 10.52
CA ASP A 134 5.26 -6.77 10.44
C ASP A 134 5.31 -5.61 9.41
N LYS A 135 6.32 -5.52 8.54
CA LYS A 135 6.32 -4.49 7.48
C LYS A 135 5.45 -4.95 6.32
N ARG A 136 4.47 -4.13 5.99
CA ARG A 136 3.61 -4.37 4.84
C ARG A 136 4.18 -3.71 3.58
N THR A 137 4.24 -4.45 2.49
CA THR A 137 4.67 -3.94 1.19
C THR A 137 3.53 -3.97 0.19
N MET A 138 3.36 -2.85 -0.52
CA MET A 138 2.35 -2.71 -1.56
C MET A 138 3.00 -2.18 -2.83
N ALA A 139 2.69 -2.76 -3.98
CA ALA A 139 3.24 -2.33 -5.26
C ALA A 139 2.13 -2.11 -6.30
N LEU A 140 2.18 -0.97 -6.99
CA LEU A 140 1.32 -0.70 -8.13
C LEU A 140 1.88 -1.39 -9.37
N ILE A 141 1.03 -2.18 -10.05
CA ILE A 141 1.40 -2.98 -11.21
C ILE A 141 0.40 -2.76 -12.34
N ASN A 142 0.91 -2.37 -13.49
CA ASN A 142 0.12 -2.20 -14.69
C ASN A 142 0.13 -3.44 -15.61
N LYS A 143 1.16 -4.29 -15.51
CA LYS A 143 1.32 -5.50 -16.33
C LYS A 143 0.69 -6.71 -15.62
N PRO A 144 -0.40 -7.33 -16.15
CA PRO A 144 -1.12 -8.41 -15.46
C PRO A 144 -0.25 -9.62 -15.12
N ASN A 145 0.74 -9.91 -15.96
CA ASN A 145 1.61 -11.08 -15.79
C ASN A 145 2.45 -11.03 -14.51
N TYR A 146 2.65 -9.84 -13.94
CA TYR A 146 3.45 -9.69 -12.72
C TYR A 146 2.70 -10.13 -11.45
N SER A 147 1.38 -10.26 -11.52
CA SER A 147 0.61 -10.85 -10.40
C SER A 147 1.07 -12.26 -10.04
N LEU A 148 1.62 -13.01 -11.00
CA LEU A 148 2.18 -14.34 -10.77
C LEU A 148 3.44 -14.32 -9.88
N LEU A 149 4.12 -13.18 -9.81
CA LEU A 149 5.36 -13.02 -9.02
C LEU A 149 5.09 -12.66 -7.56
N GLN A 150 3.88 -12.25 -7.21
CA GLN A 150 3.53 -11.77 -5.88
C GLN A 150 4.00 -12.72 -4.76
N SER A 151 3.60 -13.97 -4.84
CA SER A 151 3.96 -14.97 -3.82
C SER A 151 5.45 -15.28 -3.78
N SER A 152 6.11 -15.29 -4.95
CA SER A 152 7.55 -15.57 -5.05
C SER A 152 8.39 -14.43 -4.51
N LEU A 153 7.96 -13.18 -4.70
CA LEU A 153 8.64 -11.98 -4.24
C LEU A 153 8.20 -11.54 -2.83
N LYS A 154 7.23 -12.26 -2.23
CA LYS A 154 6.69 -11.97 -0.89
C LYS A 154 6.13 -10.55 -0.75
N ILE A 155 5.49 -10.05 -1.78
CA ILE A 155 4.80 -8.76 -1.77
C ILE A 155 3.40 -8.98 -1.19
N ASP A 156 3.03 -8.22 -0.17
CA ASP A 156 1.75 -8.42 0.51
C ASP A 156 0.58 -8.08 -0.40
N ASP A 157 0.63 -6.93 -1.05
CA ASP A 157 -0.44 -6.48 -1.93
C ASP A 157 0.09 -5.98 -3.28
N LEU A 158 -0.48 -6.49 -4.37
CA LEU A 158 -0.34 -5.92 -5.70
C LEU A 158 -1.59 -5.11 -6.07
N ILE A 159 -1.39 -3.86 -6.43
CA ILE A 159 -2.46 -2.94 -6.78
C ILE A 159 -2.55 -2.83 -8.31
N ASP A 160 -3.58 -3.40 -8.92
CA ASP A 160 -3.89 -3.20 -10.34
C ASP A 160 -4.88 -2.03 -10.49
N PRO A 161 -4.45 -0.85 -10.97
CA PRO A 161 -5.31 0.32 -11.11
C PRO A 161 -6.45 0.11 -12.12
N ARG A 162 -6.27 -0.79 -13.10
CA ARG A 162 -7.32 -1.09 -14.11
C ARG A 162 -8.47 -1.85 -13.46
N MET A 163 -8.18 -2.86 -12.65
CA MET A 163 -9.22 -3.61 -11.94
C MET A 163 -9.99 -2.71 -10.97
N ASN A 164 -9.30 -1.81 -10.27
CA ASN A 164 -9.94 -0.82 -9.41
C ASN A 164 -10.84 0.14 -10.20
N THR A 165 -10.38 0.58 -11.38
CA THR A 165 -11.17 1.44 -12.27
C THR A 165 -12.41 0.71 -12.80
N VAL A 166 -12.27 -0.52 -13.28
CA VAL A 166 -13.39 -1.35 -13.75
C VAL A 166 -14.41 -1.55 -12.62
N SER A 167 -13.97 -1.92 -11.43
CA SER A 167 -14.84 -2.09 -10.27
C SER A 167 -15.58 -0.79 -9.91
N SER A 168 -14.90 0.35 -9.97
CA SER A 168 -15.50 1.66 -9.73
C SER A 168 -16.55 2.02 -10.79
N ILE A 169 -16.26 1.78 -12.07
CA ILE A 169 -17.23 2.02 -13.17
C ILE A 169 -18.45 1.12 -13.00
N LEU A 170 -18.25 -0.17 -12.74
CA LEU A 170 -19.35 -1.12 -12.54
C LEU A 170 -20.29 -0.71 -11.41
N LYS A 171 -19.77 -0.15 -10.32
CA LYS A 171 -20.59 0.40 -9.23
C LYS A 171 -21.55 1.49 -9.71
N HIS A 172 -21.13 2.32 -10.66
CA HIS A 172 -21.97 3.39 -11.21
C HIS A 172 -22.93 2.93 -12.29
N VAL A 173 -22.60 1.86 -13.02
CA VAL A 173 -23.46 1.29 -14.07
C VAL A 173 -24.62 0.49 -13.46
N HIS A 174 -24.38 -0.23 -12.39
CA HIS A 174 -25.45 -0.95 -11.69
C HIS A 174 -26.31 0.05 -10.91
N LYS A 175 -27.60 0.12 -11.24
CA LYS A 175 -28.63 0.95 -10.53
C LYS A 175 -29.00 0.35 -9.17
N GLY A 176 -28.05 -0.10 -8.40
CA GLY A 176 -28.23 -0.63 -7.05
C GLY A 176 -27.00 -0.26 -6.22
N THR A 177 -27.15 -0.13 -4.91
CA THR A 177 -26.06 0.16 -4.01
C THR A 177 -25.16 -1.07 -3.90
N ILE A 178 -24.18 -1.20 -4.81
CA ILE A 178 -23.13 -2.21 -4.71
C ILE A 178 -21.93 -1.50 -4.09
N GLU A 179 -21.65 -1.78 -2.83
CA GLU A 179 -20.54 -1.13 -2.14
C GLU A 179 -19.17 -1.69 -2.57
N ASN A 180 -19.09 -2.97 -2.96
CA ASN A 180 -17.88 -3.56 -3.54
C ASN A 180 -18.23 -4.75 -4.45
N ALA A 181 -17.65 -4.80 -5.66
CA ALA A 181 -17.68 -5.96 -6.54
C ALA A 181 -16.25 -6.53 -6.63
N TYR A 182 -16.03 -7.73 -6.12
CA TYR A 182 -14.81 -8.48 -6.31
C TYR A 182 -15.05 -9.61 -7.30
N THR A 183 -14.15 -9.78 -8.28
CA THR A 183 -14.13 -10.96 -9.11
C THR A 183 -13.37 -12.06 -8.35
N ILE A 184 -14.05 -13.17 -8.13
CA ILE A 184 -13.49 -14.38 -7.49
C ILE A 184 -12.64 -15.15 -8.49
#